data_91be5c5d5e77eecbeaa39ae5f8b51d6d
#
_entry.id   91be5c5d5e77eecbeaa39ae5f8b51d6d
#
_cell.length_a   1.000
_cell.length_b   1.000
_cell.length_c   1.000
_cell.angle_alpha   90.00
_cell.angle_beta   90.00
_cell.angle_gamma   90.00
#
_symmetry.space_group_name_H-M   'P 1'
#
loop_
_entity.id
_entity.type
_entity.pdbx_description
1 polymer ?
#
loop_
_entity_poly.entity_id
_entity_poly.type
_entity_poly.pdbx_seq_one_letter_code
_entity_poly.pdbx_strand_id
1 'polypeptide(L)'
;MRSNNVIIKMLRYFTSIIFLLVATATYAQDIDTLTIENVDTMQCAIKADSCKNRRVSPTHTLGQVAVIDTLATPNSAISILLFNDNTWRYLLAEDFRNDTTVYNDHWNTSVANPYTDVELSTFAEATPIRLVDSLKSYHYPYIGRITSRYGPRRGRQHQGIDMALKVGDPVYATFDGKVRLSKAAGNYGNLVIIRHCNGLETYYAHLSERSVQTGDWVVAGQQIGLGGNTGRSTGPHLHYEVRYRGQSFDPERIIDFKTGELRREELLLKRRHFSIYAKFDQNFADEIEAEKQEEAERKAAAAIQYHTVRSGDTLGAIARKYGTTVTRICQLNGIKSTSILRIGQRLRVR
;
A
#
# COMPACT_ATOMS: atom_id res chain seq x y z
N MET A 1 15.70 11.54 42.94
CA MET A 1 16.62 10.51 42.41
C MET A 1 15.99 9.45 41.48
N ARG A 2 14.70 9.51 41.15
CA ARG A 2 14.08 8.54 40.20
C ARG A 2 13.97 9.03 38.74
N SER A 3 14.18 10.32 38.48
CA SER A 3 14.05 10.91 37.14
C SER A 3 15.26 10.63 36.23
N ASN A 4 16.45 10.51 36.75
CA ASN A 4 17.68 10.35 35.93
C ASN A 4 17.84 8.94 35.30
N ASN A 5 17.20 7.92 35.88
CA ASN A 5 17.31 6.55 35.36
C ASN A 5 16.48 6.31 34.08
N VAL A 6 15.43 7.08 33.83
CA VAL A 6 14.59 6.97 32.62
C VAL A 6 15.31 7.60 31.43
N ILE A 7 15.94 8.76 31.65
CA ILE A 7 16.67 9.47 30.58
C ILE A 7 17.93 8.67 30.15
N ILE A 8 18.63 8.04 31.07
CA ILE A 8 19.80 7.19 30.77
C ILE A 8 19.39 5.90 30.04
N LYS A 9 18.22 5.32 30.36
CA LYS A 9 17.70 4.18 29.61
C LYS A 9 17.26 4.59 28.21
N MET A 10 16.59 5.70 28.03
CA MET A 10 16.24 6.21 26.70
C MET A 10 17.49 6.51 25.86
N LEU A 11 18.53 7.09 26.43
CA LEU A 11 19.76 7.35 25.69
C LEU A 11 20.47 6.05 25.24
N ARG A 12 20.41 4.98 26.03
CA ARG A 12 20.95 3.66 25.62
C ARG A 12 20.16 2.98 24.50
N TYR A 13 18.84 3.17 24.45
CA TYR A 13 18.04 2.68 23.34
C TYR A 13 18.25 3.51 22.06
N PHE A 14 18.45 4.82 22.18
CA PHE A 14 18.78 5.69 21.05
C PHE A 14 20.12 5.34 20.40
N THR A 15 21.15 5.05 21.19
CA THR A 15 22.45 4.61 20.65
C THR A 15 22.37 3.24 19.98
N SER A 16 21.51 2.33 20.44
CA SER A 16 21.30 1.03 19.80
C SER A 16 20.57 1.15 18.45
N ILE A 17 19.63 2.08 18.31
CA ILE A 17 18.92 2.35 17.05
C ILE A 17 19.86 3.00 16.03
N ILE A 18 20.74 3.91 16.45
CA ILE A 18 21.76 4.52 15.58
C ILE A 18 22.77 3.46 15.11
N PHE A 19 23.15 2.53 15.97
CA PHE A 19 24.04 1.42 15.61
C PHE A 19 23.39 0.44 14.61
N LEU A 20 22.08 0.22 14.69
CA LEU A 20 21.36 -0.61 13.74
C LEU A 20 21.24 0.08 12.37
N LEU A 21 21.02 1.40 12.34
CA LEU A 21 20.99 2.19 11.10
C LEU A 21 22.37 2.25 10.40
N VAL A 22 23.46 2.31 11.17
CA VAL A 22 24.82 2.27 10.62
C VAL A 22 25.18 0.86 10.13
N ALA A 23 24.72 -0.20 10.79
CA ALA A 23 24.99 -1.58 10.39
C ALA A 23 24.25 -1.98 9.09
N THR A 24 23.07 -1.39 8.81
CA THR A 24 22.35 -1.61 7.55
C THR A 24 22.90 -0.76 6.40
N ALA A 25 23.53 0.37 6.66
CA ALA A 25 24.17 1.23 5.66
C ALA A 25 25.47 0.61 5.08
N THR A 26 26.15 -0.26 5.82
CA THR A 26 27.35 -0.96 5.32
C THR A 26 27.04 -2.12 4.36
N TYR A 27 25.76 -2.48 4.18
CA TYR A 27 25.36 -3.54 3.23
C TYR A 27 24.71 -3.01 1.94
N ALA A 28 24.47 -1.70 1.84
CA ALA A 28 24.00 -1.03 0.63
C ALA A 28 25.13 -0.15 0.08
N GLN A 29 25.91 -0.68 -0.83
CA GLN A 29 26.80 0.11 -1.69
C GLN A 29 25.92 1.01 -2.56
N ASP A 30 25.99 2.32 -2.34
CA ASP A 30 25.40 3.47 -3.02
C ASP A 30 24.37 4.28 -2.19
N ILE A 31 24.76 4.62 -0.96
CA ILE A 31 24.16 5.78 -0.29
C ILE A 31 25.33 6.67 0.15
N ASP A 32 25.39 7.85 -0.45
CA ASP A 32 26.37 8.87 -0.10
C ASP A 32 26.41 9.13 1.41
N THR A 33 27.61 9.10 1.92
CA THR A 33 28.03 9.28 3.31
C THR A 33 27.19 10.29 4.09
N LEU A 34 26.37 9.79 5.02
CA LEU A 34 25.90 10.57 6.16
C LEU A 34 27.11 10.82 7.08
N THR A 35 27.70 12.00 6.98
CA THR A 35 28.77 12.43 7.88
C THR A 35 28.23 12.73 9.28
N ILE A 36 29.08 12.63 10.31
CA ILE A 36 28.74 12.90 11.72
C ILE A 36 28.11 14.30 11.93
N GLU A 37 28.42 15.27 11.07
CA GLU A 37 27.83 16.61 11.07
C GLU A 37 26.32 16.62 10.84
N ASN A 38 25.77 15.65 10.10
CA ASN A 38 24.34 15.53 9.87
C ASN A 38 23.55 15.06 11.11
N VAL A 39 24.19 14.35 12.03
CA VAL A 39 23.57 13.87 13.27
C VAL A 39 23.35 15.03 14.25
N ASP A 40 24.30 15.94 14.35
CA ASP A 40 24.18 17.12 15.20
C ASP A 40 23.14 18.12 14.67
N THR A 41 23.03 18.24 13.35
CA THR A 41 22.00 19.07 12.70
C THR A 41 20.60 18.49 12.92
N MET A 42 20.47 17.17 12.93
CA MET A 42 19.22 16.48 13.25
C MET A 42 18.82 16.68 14.73
N GLN A 43 19.77 16.63 15.66
CA GLN A 43 19.50 16.90 17.09
C GLN A 43 19.12 18.36 17.35
N CYS A 44 19.66 19.32 16.58
CA CYS A 44 19.27 20.72 16.65
C CYS A 44 17.86 20.97 16.09
N ALA A 45 17.48 20.30 14.99
CA ALA A 45 16.14 20.40 14.42
C ALA A 45 15.06 19.86 15.38
N ILE A 46 15.35 18.74 16.05
CA ILE A 46 14.46 18.14 17.07
C ILE A 46 14.23 19.10 18.26
N LYS A 47 15.25 19.90 18.64
CA LYS A 47 15.11 20.88 19.73
C LYS A 47 14.38 22.15 19.33
N ALA A 48 14.43 22.56 18.08
CA ALA A 48 13.81 23.79 17.60
C ALA A 48 12.30 23.67 17.35
N ASP A 49 11.81 22.49 16.97
CA ASP A 49 10.39 22.25 16.64
C ASP A 49 9.55 21.82 17.86
N SER A 50 10.15 21.52 19.01
CA SER A 50 9.42 21.17 20.24
C SER A 50 8.59 22.33 20.83
N CYS A 51 8.64 23.52 20.23
CA CYS A 51 7.92 24.72 20.68
C CYS A 51 6.64 25.06 19.89
N LYS A 52 6.26 24.30 18.87
CA LYS A 52 4.98 24.53 18.16
C LYS A 52 3.97 23.44 18.45
N ASN A 53 3.30 23.61 19.60
CA ASN A 53 2.16 22.83 20.06
C ASN A 53 1.09 22.59 19.00
N ARG A 54 0.93 21.34 18.56
CA ARG A 54 -0.39 20.74 18.35
C ARG A 54 -0.50 19.53 19.28
N ARG A 55 -1.04 19.77 20.47
CA ARG A 55 -1.47 18.69 21.36
C ARG A 55 -2.68 18.03 20.72
N VAL A 56 -2.50 16.82 20.19
CA VAL A 56 -3.59 15.87 20.06
C VAL A 56 -3.75 15.24 21.44
N SER A 57 -4.85 15.51 22.12
CA SER A 57 -5.13 14.92 23.43
C SER A 57 -5.32 13.40 23.25
N PRO A 58 -4.55 12.57 23.96
CA PRO A 58 -4.74 11.12 23.90
C PRO A 58 -5.95 10.74 24.75
N THR A 59 -6.98 10.22 24.12
CA THR A 59 -7.98 9.41 24.84
C THR A 59 -7.37 8.04 25.08
N HIS A 60 -6.90 7.81 26.30
CA HIS A 60 -6.34 6.53 26.72
C HIS A 60 -7.42 5.46 26.83
N THR A 61 -7.35 4.46 25.95
CA THR A 61 -7.90 3.13 26.21
C THR A 61 -6.75 2.12 26.09
N LEU A 62 -6.56 1.27 27.09
CA LEU A 62 -5.49 0.26 27.14
C LEU A 62 -5.50 -0.59 25.87
N GLY A 63 -4.39 -0.57 25.12
CA GLY A 63 -4.15 -1.46 23.98
C GLY A 63 -4.23 -0.84 22.59
N GLN A 64 -4.46 0.48 22.47
CA GLN A 64 -4.47 1.13 21.14
C GLN A 64 -3.09 1.66 20.77
N VAL A 65 -2.61 1.30 19.58
CA VAL A 65 -1.44 1.91 18.96
C VAL A 65 -1.83 3.32 18.51
N ALA A 66 -1.25 4.33 19.14
CA ALA A 66 -1.49 5.74 18.84
C ALA A 66 -0.20 6.44 18.42
N VAL A 67 -0.29 7.36 17.46
CA VAL A 67 0.84 8.21 17.09
C VAL A 67 1.13 9.15 18.24
N ILE A 68 2.36 9.11 18.76
CA ILE A 68 2.82 9.98 19.85
C ILE A 68 3.64 11.17 19.34
N ASP A 69 4.29 11.02 18.16
CA ASP A 69 5.09 12.08 17.56
C ASP A 69 5.27 11.89 16.06
N THR A 70 5.63 12.95 15.35
CA THR A 70 5.98 12.95 13.93
C THR A 70 7.30 13.64 13.73
N LEU A 71 8.31 12.90 13.28
CA LEU A 71 9.66 13.42 13.04
C LEU A 71 9.84 13.74 11.55
N ALA A 72 10.33 14.95 11.27
CA ALA A 72 10.77 15.30 9.92
C ALA A 72 12.06 14.52 9.56
N THR A 73 12.20 14.15 8.29
CA THR A 73 13.44 13.59 7.74
C THR A 73 14.14 14.61 6.87
N PRO A 74 15.43 14.40 6.50
CA PRO A 74 16.11 15.25 5.54
C PRO A 74 15.42 15.31 4.16
N ASN A 75 14.65 14.29 3.82
CA ASN A 75 13.76 14.31 2.65
C ASN A 75 12.41 14.89 3.07
N SER A 76 12.09 16.12 2.61
CA SER A 76 10.83 16.82 2.92
C SER A 76 9.57 16.06 2.52
N ALA A 77 9.70 15.08 1.62
CA ALA A 77 8.60 14.22 1.20
C ALA A 77 8.32 13.07 2.21
N ILE A 78 9.15 12.87 3.22
CA ILE A 78 9.05 11.74 4.14
C ILE A 78 9.13 12.26 5.58
N SER A 79 8.21 11.82 6.42
CA SER A 79 8.26 11.98 7.88
C SER A 79 8.24 10.60 8.55
N ILE A 80 8.64 10.54 9.81
CA ILE A 80 8.56 9.32 10.62
C ILE A 80 7.47 9.51 11.67
N LEU A 81 6.48 8.62 11.69
CA LEU A 81 5.50 8.53 12.76
C LEU A 81 6.04 7.63 13.87
N LEU A 82 6.01 8.10 15.10
CA LEU A 82 6.29 7.33 16.31
C LEU A 82 4.97 6.92 16.97
N PHE A 83 4.91 5.67 17.41
CA PHE A 83 3.74 5.12 18.08
C PHE A 83 4.03 4.86 19.57
N ASN A 84 2.98 4.80 20.37
CA ASN A 84 3.06 4.56 21.82
C ASN A 84 3.55 3.16 22.22
N ASP A 85 3.59 2.21 21.27
CA ASP A 85 4.15 0.86 21.44
C ASP A 85 5.64 0.78 21.08
N ASN A 86 6.31 1.93 20.89
CA ASN A 86 7.71 2.08 20.45
C ASN A 86 7.97 1.57 19.00
N THR A 87 6.94 1.38 18.20
CA THR A 87 7.10 1.17 16.77
C THR A 87 7.16 2.51 16.03
N TRP A 88 7.60 2.48 14.78
CA TRP A 88 7.65 3.65 13.92
C TRP A 88 7.32 3.28 12.48
N ARG A 89 6.87 4.27 11.69
CA ARG A 89 6.58 4.12 10.27
C ARG A 89 6.94 5.37 9.50
N TYR A 90 7.22 5.20 8.21
CA TYR A 90 7.31 6.35 7.30
C TYR A 90 5.93 6.89 6.99
N LEU A 91 5.84 8.22 7.01
CA LEU A 91 4.69 8.99 6.54
C LEU A 91 5.15 9.81 5.33
N LEU A 92 4.57 9.59 4.16
CA LEU A 92 4.82 10.45 3.00
C LEU A 92 4.24 11.84 3.24
N ALA A 93 4.99 12.88 2.90
CA ALA A 93 4.52 14.26 2.98
C ALA A 93 3.28 14.47 2.11
N GLU A 94 2.51 15.50 2.43
CA GLU A 94 1.24 15.82 1.77
C GLU A 94 1.40 15.98 0.24
N ASP A 95 2.51 16.54 -0.22
CA ASP A 95 2.85 16.70 -1.65
C ASP A 95 3.07 15.37 -2.38
N PHE A 96 3.55 14.34 -1.70
CA PHE A 96 3.70 12.98 -2.23
C PHE A 96 2.41 12.16 -2.13
N ARG A 97 1.52 12.51 -1.18
CA ARG A 97 0.18 11.95 -1.06
C ARG A 97 -0.77 12.55 -2.09
N ASN A 98 -0.42 13.73 -2.58
CA ASN A 98 -1.08 14.43 -3.67
C ASN A 98 -0.52 14.00 -5.03
N ASP A 99 -0.40 12.70 -5.30
CA ASP A 99 -0.61 12.26 -6.68
C ASP A 99 -2.07 12.66 -6.99
N THR A 100 -2.18 13.87 -7.50
CA THR A 100 -3.44 14.63 -7.62
C THR A 100 -4.46 13.89 -8.47
N THR A 101 -4.03 12.96 -9.32
CA THR A 101 -4.89 12.18 -10.20
C THR A 101 -5.76 11.19 -9.41
N VAL A 102 -5.18 10.47 -8.43
CA VAL A 102 -5.93 9.44 -7.66
C VAL A 102 -6.93 10.08 -6.71
N TYR A 103 -6.59 11.21 -6.09
CA TYR A 103 -7.45 11.86 -5.09
C TYR A 103 -8.40 12.90 -5.71
N ASN A 104 -8.18 13.32 -6.96
CA ASN A 104 -9.08 14.25 -7.65
C ASN A 104 -10.08 13.52 -8.55
N ASP A 105 -9.71 12.34 -9.09
CA ASP A 105 -10.60 11.57 -9.96
C ASP A 105 -11.83 11.09 -9.17
N HIS A 106 -13.02 11.57 -9.53
CA HIS A 106 -14.28 11.24 -8.87
C HIS A 106 -14.24 11.45 -7.34
N TRP A 107 -13.52 12.47 -6.85
CA TRP A 107 -13.48 12.81 -5.42
C TRP A 107 -14.78 13.45 -4.99
N ASN A 108 -15.69 12.64 -4.48
CA ASN A 108 -16.98 13.11 -3.98
C ASN A 108 -17.17 12.66 -2.52
N THR A 109 -17.38 13.61 -1.64
CA THR A 109 -17.54 13.41 -0.19
C THR A 109 -19.01 13.25 0.23
N SER A 110 -19.95 13.28 -0.74
CA SER A 110 -21.38 13.28 -0.45
C SER A 110 -22.04 11.93 -0.70
N VAL A 111 -21.51 11.11 -1.62
CA VAL A 111 -22.08 9.82 -1.99
C VAL A 111 -21.10 8.68 -1.78
N ALA A 112 -21.61 7.50 -1.42
CA ALA A 112 -20.78 6.33 -1.21
C ALA A 112 -20.08 5.89 -2.50
N ASN A 113 -20.80 5.82 -3.62
CA ASN A 113 -20.22 5.50 -4.94
C ASN A 113 -20.31 6.71 -5.88
N PRO A 114 -19.23 7.44 -6.16
CA PRO A 114 -19.23 8.57 -7.08
C PRO A 114 -19.02 8.16 -8.56
N TYR A 115 -18.68 6.91 -8.84
CA TYR A 115 -18.31 6.40 -10.16
C TYR A 115 -19.53 5.88 -10.94
N THR A 116 -20.61 6.64 -10.98
CA THR A 116 -21.88 6.22 -11.64
C THR A 116 -21.80 6.23 -13.17
N ASP A 117 -20.84 6.97 -13.72
CA ASP A 117 -20.53 7.10 -15.14
C ASP A 117 -19.41 6.14 -15.61
N VAL A 118 -18.82 5.38 -14.70
CA VAL A 118 -17.72 4.46 -15.01
C VAL A 118 -18.24 3.06 -15.26
N GLU A 119 -18.21 2.66 -16.53
CA GLU A 119 -18.61 1.31 -16.94
C GLU A 119 -17.45 0.32 -16.81
N LEU A 120 -17.78 -0.92 -16.41
CA LEU A 120 -16.80 -2.00 -16.31
C LEU A 120 -16.12 -2.33 -17.65
N SER A 121 -16.79 -2.09 -18.76
CA SER A 121 -16.27 -2.26 -20.13
C SER A 121 -15.05 -1.40 -20.42
N THR A 122 -14.92 -0.24 -19.73
CA THR A 122 -13.80 0.71 -19.89
C THR A 122 -12.53 0.29 -19.12
N PHE A 123 -12.64 -0.72 -18.24
CA PHE A 123 -11.48 -1.18 -17.47
C PHE A 123 -10.54 -1.98 -18.38
N ALA A 124 -9.24 -1.86 -18.14
CA ALA A 124 -8.26 -2.75 -18.72
C ALA A 124 -8.57 -4.21 -18.38
N GLU A 125 -8.16 -5.14 -19.22
CA GLU A 125 -8.37 -6.58 -18.96
C GLU A 125 -7.72 -7.01 -17.64
N ALA A 126 -6.55 -6.45 -17.35
CA ALA A 126 -5.83 -6.63 -16.08
C ALA A 126 -5.12 -5.34 -15.69
N THR A 127 -5.17 -4.99 -14.41
CA THR A 127 -4.52 -3.82 -13.82
C THR A 127 -3.66 -4.27 -12.64
N PRO A 128 -2.34 -4.06 -12.65
CA PRO A 128 -1.50 -4.34 -11.50
C PRO A 128 -1.75 -3.30 -10.41
N ILE A 129 -2.06 -3.76 -9.21
CA ILE A 129 -2.32 -2.94 -8.02
C ILE A 129 -1.32 -3.34 -6.95
N ARG A 130 -0.35 -2.48 -6.65
CA ARG A 130 0.54 -2.68 -5.52
C ARG A 130 -0.18 -2.32 -4.23
N LEU A 131 -0.31 -3.29 -3.33
CA LEU A 131 -1.04 -3.15 -2.05
C LEU A 131 -0.14 -2.59 -0.96
N VAL A 132 1.08 -3.11 -0.87
CA VAL A 132 2.09 -2.72 0.12
C VAL A 132 3.46 -2.56 -0.52
N ASP A 133 4.33 -1.76 0.07
CA ASP A 133 5.74 -1.60 -0.27
C ASP A 133 6.51 -1.11 0.96
N SER A 134 7.77 -0.69 0.80
CA SER A 134 8.58 -0.17 1.91
C SER A 134 7.99 1.06 2.62
N LEU A 135 7.06 1.77 1.98
CA LEU A 135 6.44 3.00 2.50
C LEU A 135 4.94 2.83 2.80
N LYS A 136 4.33 1.74 2.37
CA LYS A 136 2.90 1.45 2.53
C LYS A 136 2.71 0.22 3.38
N SER A 137 1.82 0.32 4.34
CA SER A 137 1.56 -0.69 5.34
C SER A 137 0.20 -1.33 5.17
N TYR A 138 0.03 -2.48 5.80
CA TYR A 138 -1.22 -3.20 5.91
C TYR A 138 -1.54 -3.49 7.38
N HIS A 139 -2.82 -3.43 7.71
CA HIS A 139 -3.36 -3.89 8.98
C HIS A 139 -4.72 -4.56 8.77
N TYR A 140 -4.99 -5.62 9.52
CA TYR A 140 -6.28 -6.31 9.46
C TYR A 140 -7.38 -5.42 10.05
N PRO A 141 -8.52 -5.19 9.34
CA PRO A 141 -9.50 -4.19 9.76
C PRO A 141 -10.21 -4.54 11.07
N TYR A 142 -10.46 -5.82 11.34
CA TYR A 142 -11.04 -6.32 12.57
C TYR A 142 -10.90 -7.83 12.69
N ILE A 143 -10.47 -8.33 13.86
CA ILE A 143 -10.34 -9.76 14.13
C ILE A 143 -11.72 -10.31 14.55
N GLY A 144 -12.44 -10.92 13.61
CA GLY A 144 -13.76 -11.47 13.85
C GLY A 144 -14.10 -12.62 12.91
N ARG A 145 -15.07 -13.44 13.34
CA ARG A 145 -15.58 -14.55 12.51
C ARG A 145 -16.37 -14.00 11.33
N ILE A 146 -16.06 -14.45 10.11
CA ILE A 146 -16.88 -14.15 8.93
C ILE A 146 -18.27 -14.73 9.13
N THR A 147 -19.27 -13.88 9.02
CA THR A 147 -20.70 -14.26 9.05
C THR A 147 -21.31 -14.32 7.67
N SER A 148 -20.75 -13.56 6.71
CA SER A 148 -21.20 -13.59 5.33
C SER A 148 -20.07 -13.17 4.38
N ARG A 149 -19.92 -13.93 3.31
CA ARG A 149 -18.90 -13.69 2.28
C ARG A 149 -19.45 -12.84 1.14
N TYR A 150 -18.54 -12.30 0.33
CA TYR A 150 -18.84 -11.61 -0.91
C TYR A 150 -19.62 -12.49 -1.89
N GLY A 151 -20.45 -11.89 -2.73
CA GLY A 151 -21.09 -12.55 -3.90
C GLY A 151 -22.62 -12.65 -3.80
N PRO A 152 -23.24 -13.50 -4.64
CA PRO A 152 -24.70 -13.56 -4.75
C PRO A 152 -25.36 -14.08 -3.49
N ARG A 153 -26.40 -13.37 -3.08
CA ARG A 153 -27.37 -13.76 -2.06
C ARG A 153 -28.74 -13.78 -2.73
N ARG A 154 -29.71 -14.49 -2.20
CA ARG A 154 -31.10 -14.62 -2.71
C ARG A 154 -31.63 -13.31 -3.33
N GLY A 155 -31.41 -13.14 -4.66
CA GLY A 155 -31.82 -11.97 -5.43
C GLY A 155 -31.03 -10.67 -5.20
N ARG A 156 -29.91 -10.70 -4.47
CA ARG A 156 -29.05 -9.52 -4.19
C ARG A 156 -27.58 -9.90 -4.22
N GLN A 157 -26.74 -8.92 -4.56
CA GLN A 157 -25.30 -9.04 -4.41
C GLN A 157 -24.87 -8.53 -3.04
N HIS A 158 -24.02 -9.29 -2.35
CA HIS A 158 -23.25 -8.84 -1.21
C HIS A 158 -21.92 -8.30 -1.71
N GLN A 159 -21.70 -7.00 -1.56
CA GLN A 159 -20.56 -6.29 -2.14
C GLN A 159 -19.32 -6.29 -1.26
N GLY A 160 -19.35 -7.01 -0.13
CA GLY A 160 -18.27 -7.08 0.83
C GLY A 160 -18.27 -8.37 1.65
N ILE A 161 -17.60 -8.31 2.79
CA ILE A 161 -17.54 -9.38 3.79
C ILE A 161 -18.10 -8.83 5.09
N ASP A 162 -18.94 -9.63 5.77
CA ASP A 162 -19.45 -9.32 7.09
C ASP A 162 -18.65 -10.08 8.16
N MET A 163 -18.11 -9.35 9.13
CA MET A 163 -17.37 -9.90 10.27
C MET A 163 -18.12 -9.62 11.57
N ALA A 164 -18.46 -10.68 12.31
CA ALA A 164 -19.12 -10.54 13.61
C ALA A 164 -18.24 -9.75 14.58
N LEU A 165 -18.81 -8.74 15.23
CA LEU A 165 -18.17 -7.93 16.26
C LEU A 165 -19.14 -7.59 17.38
N LYS A 166 -18.64 -7.00 18.45
CA LYS A 166 -19.47 -6.38 19.49
C LYS A 166 -19.59 -4.89 19.23
N VAL A 167 -20.72 -4.30 19.61
CA VAL A 167 -20.86 -2.84 19.57
C VAL A 167 -19.79 -2.21 20.46
N GLY A 168 -19.03 -1.26 19.91
CA GLY A 168 -17.92 -0.61 20.59
C GLY A 168 -16.54 -1.23 20.34
N ASP A 169 -16.45 -2.37 19.65
CA ASP A 169 -15.15 -2.94 19.27
C ASP A 169 -14.43 -2.00 18.29
N PRO A 170 -13.11 -1.81 18.41
CA PRO A 170 -12.36 -0.92 17.54
C PRO A 170 -12.24 -1.47 16.11
N VAL A 171 -12.39 -0.59 15.12
CA VAL A 171 -12.23 -0.88 13.70
C VAL A 171 -11.07 -0.05 13.15
N TYR A 172 -10.19 -0.69 12.38
CA TYR A 172 -8.93 -0.12 11.95
C TYR A 172 -8.87 0.06 10.43
N ALA A 173 -8.12 1.08 9.98
CA ALA A 173 -7.81 1.29 8.57
C ALA A 173 -6.95 0.14 8.05
N THR A 174 -7.33 -0.44 6.90
CA THR A 174 -6.60 -1.57 6.31
C THR A 174 -5.29 -1.14 5.66
N PHE A 175 -5.27 0.01 5.03
CA PHE A 175 -4.11 0.59 4.34
C PHE A 175 -4.03 2.08 4.63
N ASP A 176 -2.85 2.67 4.36
CA ASP A 176 -2.66 4.12 4.38
C ASP A 176 -3.54 4.79 3.32
N GLY A 177 -4.12 5.95 3.64
CA GLY A 177 -4.96 6.65 2.69
C GLY A 177 -5.61 7.92 3.22
N LYS A 178 -6.49 8.49 2.41
CA LYS A 178 -7.27 9.69 2.75
C LYS A 178 -8.75 9.34 2.90
N VAL A 179 -9.37 9.77 3.98
CA VAL A 179 -10.80 9.56 4.23
C VAL A 179 -11.59 10.35 3.21
N ARG A 180 -12.23 9.66 2.26
CA ARG A 180 -13.08 10.29 1.25
C ARG A 180 -14.46 10.62 1.80
N LEU A 181 -14.98 9.77 2.67
CA LEU A 181 -16.31 9.95 3.27
C LEU A 181 -16.32 9.43 4.70
N SER A 182 -16.87 10.22 5.63
CA SER A 182 -17.15 9.82 7.00
C SER A 182 -18.49 10.40 7.43
N LYS A 183 -19.60 9.66 7.18
CA LYS A 183 -20.96 10.11 7.53
C LYS A 183 -21.96 8.96 7.56
N ALA A 184 -23.18 9.23 8.03
CA ALA A 184 -24.31 8.30 7.85
C ALA A 184 -24.70 8.25 6.36
N ALA A 185 -24.81 7.03 5.81
CA ALA A 185 -25.01 6.80 4.37
C ALA A 185 -26.03 5.68 4.12
N GLY A 186 -27.29 5.99 4.22
CA GLY A 186 -28.40 5.10 3.88
C GLY A 186 -28.29 3.70 4.50
N ASN A 187 -28.28 2.67 3.67
CA ASN A 187 -28.20 1.28 4.10
C ASN A 187 -26.89 0.93 4.84
N TYR A 188 -25.80 1.64 4.59
CA TYR A 188 -24.51 1.41 5.26
C TYR A 188 -24.49 1.87 6.73
N GLY A 189 -25.48 2.69 7.15
CA GLY A 189 -25.43 3.35 8.46
C GLY A 189 -24.26 4.31 8.57
N ASN A 190 -23.54 4.31 9.70
CA ASN A 190 -22.31 5.06 9.81
C ASN A 190 -21.22 4.39 8.98
N LEU A 191 -20.71 5.15 8.02
CA LEU A 191 -19.78 4.69 6.98
C LEU A 191 -18.52 5.53 6.99
N VAL A 192 -17.37 4.87 6.96
CA VAL A 192 -16.08 5.46 6.62
C VAL A 192 -15.60 4.84 5.31
N ILE A 193 -15.17 5.67 4.37
CA ILE A 193 -14.53 5.24 3.10
C ILE A 193 -13.17 5.88 3.05
N ILE A 194 -12.14 5.05 2.83
CA ILE A 194 -10.76 5.49 2.68
C ILE A 194 -10.34 5.20 1.24
N ARG A 195 -9.82 6.23 0.57
CA ARG A 195 -9.16 6.08 -0.73
C ARG A 195 -7.67 5.94 -0.51
N HIS A 196 -7.07 4.96 -1.18
CA HIS A 196 -5.66 4.63 -1.10
C HIS A 196 -4.92 5.15 -2.33
N CYS A 197 -3.61 5.36 -2.22
CA CYS A 197 -2.77 5.90 -3.28
C CYS A 197 -2.70 5.01 -4.55
N ASN A 198 -3.10 3.74 -4.44
CA ASN A 198 -3.20 2.79 -5.57
C ASN A 198 -4.57 2.80 -6.26
N GLY A 199 -5.47 3.73 -5.89
CA GLY A 199 -6.81 3.87 -6.45
C GLY A 199 -7.87 2.93 -5.87
N LEU A 200 -7.51 2.05 -4.94
CA LEU A 200 -8.48 1.26 -4.19
C LEU A 200 -9.24 2.14 -3.20
N GLU A 201 -10.46 1.73 -2.89
CA GLU A 201 -11.24 2.26 -1.76
C GLU A 201 -11.64 1.12 -0.84
N THR A 202 -11.50 1.34 0.48
CA THR A 202 -12.03 0.45 1.50
C THR A 202 -13.20 1.09 2.23
N TYR A 203 -14.24 0.30 2.44
CA TYR A 203 -15.50 0.72 3.06
C TYR A 203 -15.65 0.01 4.39
N TYR A 204 -16.00 0.78 5.44
CA TYR A 204 -16.22 0.30 6.80
C TYR A 204 -17.60 0.77 7.25
N ALA A 205 -18.57 -0.14 7.23
CA ALA A 205 -19.97 0.20 7.45
C ALA A 205 -20.55 -0.39 8.74
N HIS A 206 -21.77 0.04 9.05
CA HIS A 206 -22.55 -0.34 10.25
C HIS A 206 -21.91 0.09 11.57
N LEU A 207 -20.98 1.07 11.53
CA LEU A 207 -20.26 1.56 12.70
C LEU A 207 -21.25 2.19 13.71
N SER A 208 -20.96 2.06 15.02
CA SER A 208 -21.64 2.84 16.06
C SER A 208 -21.11 4.26 16.12
N GLU A 209 -19.80 4.42 15.93
CA GLU A 209 -19.11 5.70 15.98
C GLU A 209 -18.04 5.76 14.88
N ARG A 210 -17.77 6.96 14.39
CA ARG A 210 -16.72 7.28 13.42
C ARG A 210 -15.70 8.16 14.13
N SER A 211 -14.45 7.71 14.20
CA SER A 211 -13.36 8.40 14.93
C SER A 211 -12.55 9.33 14.01
N VAL A 212 -12.89 9.38 12.71
CA VAL A 212 -12.19 10.17 11.68
C VAL A 212 -13.18 11.01 10.89
N GLN A 213 -12.69 12.12 10.31
CA GLN A 213 -13.48 13.03 9.49
C GLN A 213 -13.10 12.91 8.01
N THR A 214 -14.02 13.34 7.14
CA THR A 214 -13.74 13.47 5.71
C THR A 214 -12.57 14.43 5.48
N GLY A 215 -11.58 14.00 4.70
CA GLY A 215 -10.36 14.74 4.41
C GLY A 215 -9.16 14.34 5.27
N ASP A 216 -9.36 13.61 6.38
CA ASP A 216 -8.27 13.15 7.23
C ASP A 216 -7.37 12.15 6.50
N TRP A 217 -6.06 12.24 6.76
CA TRP A 217 -5.12 11.20 6.41
C TRP A 217 -5.08 10.16 7.51
N VAL A 218 -5.07 8.90 7.14
CA VAL A 218 -4.99 7.76 8.05
C VAL A 218 -3.88 6.80 7.62
N VAL A 219 -3.30 6.13 8.59
CA VAL A 219 -2.31 5.06 8.36
C VAL A 219 -2.93 3.70 8.66
N ALA A 220 -2.41 2.65 8.04
CA ALA A 220 -2.85 1.28 8.33
C ALA A 220 -2.72 0.97 9.84
N GLY A 221 -3.77 0.40 10.43
CA GLY A 221 -3.84 0.15 11.88
C GLY A 221 -4.31 1.34 12.70
N GLN A 222 -4.54 2.51 12.12
CA GLN A 222 -5.20 3.60 12.82
C GLN A 222 -6.66 3.24 13.07
N GLN A 223 -7.14 3.44 14.31
CA GLN A 223 -8.57 3.30 14.61
C GLN A 223 -9.36 4.37 13.88
N ILE A 224 -10.38 3.97 13.14
CA ILE A 224 -11.23 4.84 12.33
C ILE A 224 -12.67 4.90 12.81
N GLY A 225 -13.04 4.02 13.73
CA GLY A 225 -14.37 3.98 14.30
C GLY A 225 -14.57 2.82 15.26
N LEU A 226 -15.79 2.68 15.73
CA LEU A 226 -16.22 1.60 16.60
C LEU A 226 -17.29 0.77 15.88
N GLY A 227 -17.21 -0.54 16.03
CA GLY A 227 -18.18 -1.49 15.51
C GLY A 227 -19.59 -1.23 16.03
N GLY A 228 -20.58 -1.53 15.23
CA GLY A 228 -21.96 -1.21 15.57
C GLY A 228 -22.99 -2.07 14.86
N ASN A 229 -24.20 -1.52 14.78
CA ASN A 229 -25.36 -2.16 14.15
C ASN A 229 -26.26 -1.09 13.51
N THR A 230 -25.64 -0.05 12.90
CA THR A 230 -26.37 1.07 12.29
C THR A 230 -26.74 0.77 10.84
N GLY A 231 -27.72 1.51 10.30
CA GLY A 231 -28.19 1.31 8.93
C GLY A 231 -29.01 0.02 8.76
N ARG A 232 -28.86 -0.62 7.60
CA ARG A 232 -29.57 -1.87 7.29
C ARG A 232 -28.77 -3.09 7.76
N SER A 233 -28.76 -3.34 9.03
CA SER A 233 -28.06 -4.46 9.67
C SER A 233 -29.02 -5.31 10.51
N THR A 234 -28.78 -6.62 10.57
CA THR A 234 -29.59 -7.56 11.35
C THR A 234 -28.96 -7.94 12.68
N GLY A 235 -27.77 -7.47 12.97
CA GLY A 235 -27.02 -7.70 14.20
C GLY A 235 -25.63 -7.09 14.11
N PRO A 236 -24.92 -6.92 15.24
CA PRO A 236 -23.62 -6.26 15.24
C PRO A 236 -22.58 -6.96 14.35
N HIS A 237 -22.08 -6.27 13.34
CA HIS A 237 -21.04 -6.74 12.46
C HIS A 237 -20.35 -5.55 11.75
N LEU A 238 -19.11 -5.76 11.33
CA LEU A 238 -18.45 -4.90 10.36
C LEU A 238 -18.75 -5.41 8.97
N HIS A 239 -19.35 -4.57 8.13
CA HIS A 239 -19.43 -4.79 6.70
C HIS A 239 -18.24 -4.11 6.05
N TYR A 240 -17.35 -4.91 5.43
CA TYR A 240 -16.10 -4.47 4.82
C TYR A 240 -16.11 -4.72 3.32
N GLU A 241 -15.85 -3.67 2.52
CA GLU A 241 -15.74 -3.78 1.07
C GLU A 241 -14.38 -3.28 0.59
N VAL A 242 -13.94 -3.82 -0.55
CA VAL A 242 -12.85 -3.28 -1.35
C VAL A 242 -13.37 -2.97 -2.74
N ARG A 243 -13.09 -1.76 -3.22
CA ARG A 243 -13.54 -1.29 -4.52
C ARG A 243 -12.38 -0.70 -5.33
N TYR A 244 -12.49 -0.81 -6.63
CA TYR A 244 -11.66 -0.11 -7.59
C TYR A 244 -12.55 0.65 -8.56
N ARG A 245 -12.40 1.99 -8.63
CA ARG A 245 -13.24 2.87 -9.44
C ARG A 245 -14.73 2.55 -9.31
N GLY A 246 -15.20 2.42 -8.07
CA GLY A 246 -16.59 2.17 -7.71
C GLY A 246 -17.07 0.73 -7.82
N GLN A 247 -16.35 -0.13 -8.53
CA GLN A 247 -16.70 -1.55 -8.68
C GLN A 247 -16.14 -2.37 -7.52
N SER A 248 -17.00 -3.10 -6.82
CA SER A 248 -16.59 -3.99 -5.73
C SER A 248 -16.07 -5.31 -6.28
N PHE A 249 -15.09 -5.87 -5.60
CA PHE A 249 -14.61 -7.23 -5.82
C PHE A 249 -14.38 -7.93 -4.48
N ASP A 250 -14.20 -9.26 -4.52
CA ASP A 250 -14.08 -10.05 -3.31
C ASP A 250 -12.85 -9.66 -2.48
N PRO A 251 -13.01 -9.17 -1.24
CA PRO A 251 -11.89 -8.84 -0.36
C PRO A 251 -10.96 -10.03 -0.05
N GLU A 252 -11.45 -11.27 -0.17
CA GLU A 252 -10.63 -12.47 0.01
C GLU A 252 -9.52 -12.60 -1.05
N ARG A 253 -9.57 -11.85 -2.15
CA ARG A 253 -8.49 -11.78 -3.13
C ARG A 253 -7.25 -11.09 -2.59
N ILE A 254 -7.44 -10.21 -1.61
CA ILE A 254 -6.37 -9.44 -0.99
C ILE A 254 -5.99 -10.04 0.38
N ILE A 255 -6.98 -10.35 1.20
CA ILE A 255 -6.81 -10.72 2.60
C ILE A 255 -7.20 -12.18 2.82
N ASP A 256 -6.38 -12.92 3.54
CA ASP A 256 -6.80 -14.18 4.14
C ASP A 256 -7.50 -13.90 5.47
N PHE A 257 -8.84 -13.93 5.45
CA PHE A 257 -9.65 -13.66 6.64
C PHE A 257 -9.58 -14.77 7.72
N LYS A 258 -8.86 -15.86 7.47
CA LYS A 258 -8.59 -16.89 8.50
C LYS A 258 -7.35 -16.53 9.32
N THR A 259 -6.30 -16.02 8.65
CA THR A 259 -5.03 -15.65 9.29
C THR A 259 -4.94 -14.16 9.59
N GLY A 260 -5.71 -13.32 8.87
CA GLY A 260 -5.61 -11.86 8.91
C GLY A 260 -4.45 -11.30 8.09
N GLU A 261 -3.80 -12.12 7.27
CA GLU A 261 -2.63 -11.74 6.49
C GLU A 261 -2.99 -11.34 5.05
N LEU A 262 -2.17 -10.51 4.42
CA LEU A 262 -2.26 -10.28 2.99
C LEU A 262 -1.88 -11.54 2.22
N ARG A 263 -2.65 -11.90 1.22
CA ARG A 263 -2.32 -13.01 0.32
C ARG A 263 -1.19 -12.68 -0.64
N ARG A 264 -0.98 -11.39 -0.94
CA ARG A 264 -0.01 -10.90 -1.94
C ARG A 264 0.34 -9.43 -1.69
N GLU A 265 1.51 -9.00 -2.14
CA GLU A 265 1.93 -7.59 -2.10
C GLU A 265 1.44 -6.82 -3.34
N GLU A 266 1.28 -7.49 -4.46
CA GLU A 266 0.75 -6.95 -5.71
C GLU A 266 -0.43 -7.82 -6.20
N LEU A 267 -1.57 -7.21 -6.46
CA LEU A 267 -2.76 -7.85 -7.03
C LEU A 267 -2.84 -7.53 -8.53
N LEU A 268 -2.88 -8.54 -9.37
CA LEU A 268 -3.28 -8.38 -10.75
C LEU A 268 -4.82 -8.39 -10.83
N LEU A 269 -5.41 -7.20 -10.74
CA LEU A 269 -6.87 -7.04 -10.74
C LEU A 269 -7.40 -7.19 -12.16
N LYS A 270 -8.06 -8.32 -12.44
CA LYS A 270 -8.63 -8.65 -13.76
C LYS A 270 -10.10 -8.23 -13.83
N ARG A 271 -10.56 -7.82 -15.01
CA ARG A 271 -11.96 -7.41 -15.24
C ARG A 271 -12.97 -8.47 -14.78
N ARG A 272 -12.67 -9.75 -14.96
CA ARG A 272 -13.50 -10.87 -14.47
C ARG A 272 -13.70 -10.89 -12.95
N HIS A 273 -12.79 -10.29 -12.16
CA HIS A 273 -12.88 -10.28 -10.71
C HIS A 273 -14.05 -9.45 -10.16
N PHE A 274 -14.58 -8.53 -10.96
CA PHE A 274 -15.75 -7.74 -10.60
C PHE A 274 -17.08 -8.47 -10.83
N SER A 275 -17.05 -9.66 -11.47
CA SER A 275 -18.24 -10.48 -11.60
C SER A 275 -18.70 -11.02 -10.24
N ILE A 276 -20.00 -10.98 -10.00
CA ILE A 276 -20.61 -11.59 -8.80
C ILE A 276 -20.37 -13.09 -8.71
N TYR A 277 -20.11 -13.74 -9.86
CA TYR A 277 -19.84 -15.16 -9.96
C TYR A 277 -18.35 -15.51 -9.82
N ALA A 278 -17.47 -14.52 -9.79
CA ALA A 278 -16.01 -14.73 -9.70
C ALA A 278 -15.59 -15.54 -8.46
N LYS A 279 -16.40 -15.53 -7.39
CA LYS A 279 -16.11 -16.29 -6.17
C LYS A 279 -16.20 -17.81 -6.37
N PHE A 280 -16.95 -18.30 -7.34
CA PHE A 280 -17.13 -19.75 -7.55
C PHE A 280 -15.93 -20.39 -8.24
N ASP A 281 -15.13 -19.59 -8.95
CA ASP A 281 -13.95 -20.04 -9.69
C ASP A 281 -12.64 -19.67 -8.97
N GLN A 282 -12.72 -19.32 -7.66
CA GLN A 282 -11.56 -18.88 -6.90
C GLN A 282 -10.77 -20.07 -6.36
N ASN A 283 -9.60 -20.29 -6.92
CA ASN A 283 -8.52 -21.02 -6.29
C ASN A 283 -7.35 -20.07 -6.08
N PHE A 284 -7.30 -19.45 -4.92
CA PHE A 284 -6.33 -18.40 -4.63
C PHE A 284 -4.88 -18.88 -4.70
N ALA A 285 -4.59 -20.14 -4.40
CA ALA A 285 -3.23 -20.69 -4.47
C ALA A 285 -2.78 -20.78 -5.93
N ASP A 286 -3.60 -21.37 -6.80
CA ASP A 286 -3.29 -21.50 -8.22
C ASP A 286 -3.25 -20.14 -8.93
N GLU A 287 -4.16 -19.20 -8.55
CA GLU A 287 -4.15 -17.84 -9.10
C GLU A 287 -2.88 -17.09 -8.73
N ILE A 288 -2.41 -17.19 -7.46
CA ILE A 288 -1.18 -16.55 -7.01
C ILE A 288 0.04 -17.13 -7.72
N GLU A 289 0.08 -18.43 -7.91
CA GLU A 289 1.18 -19.09 -8.63
C GLU A 289 1.20 -18.69 -10.11
N ALA A 290 0.04 -18.68 -10.77
CA ALA A 290 -0.08 -18.22 -12.15
C ALA A 290 0.33 -16.74 -12.31
N GLU A 291 -0.08 -15.86 -11.38
CA GLU A 291 0.29 -14.45 -11.39
C GLU A 291 1.81 -14.25 -11.21
N LYS A 292 2.45 -15.04 -10.33
CA LYS A 292 3.91 -15.02 -10.16
C LYS A 292 4.63 -15.46 -11.45
N GLN A 293 4.10 -16.47 -12.14
CA GLN A 293 4.65 -16.91 -13.41
C GLN A 293 4.49 -15.85 -14.49
N GLU A 294 3.29 -15.26 -14.63
CA GLU A 294 3.03 -14.16 -15.57
C GLU A 294 3.95 -12.95 -15.28
N GLU A 295 4.16 -12.61 -14.01
CA GLU A 295 5.06 -11.53 -13.61
C GLU A 295 6.52 -11.85 -13.95
N ALA A 296 6.97 -13.07 -13.68
CA ALA A 296 8.32 -13.53 -14.02
C ALA A 296 8.55 -13.48 -15.54
N GLU A 297 7.58 -13.95 -16.34
CA GLU A 297 7.63 -13.89 -17.79
C GLU A 297 7.65 -12.43 -18.31
N ARG A 298 6.82 -11.54 -17.73
CA ARG A 298 6.81 -10.10 -18.07
C ARG A 298 8.15 -9.45 -17.75
N LYS A 299 8.72 -9.74 -16.57
CA LYS A 299 10.06 -9.25 -16.19
C LYS A 299 11.15 -9.79 -17.11
N ALA A 300 11.09 -11.08 -17.46
CA ALA A 300 12.01 -11.69 -18.40
C ALA A 300 11.88 -11.07 -19.80
N ALA A 301 10.65 -10.82 -20.28
CA ALA A 301 10.40 -10.15 -21.56
C ALA A 301 10.88 -8.70 -21.57
N ALA A 302 10.63 -7.96 -20.48
CA ALA A 302 11.09 -6.57 -20.31
C ALA A 302 12.63 -6.47 -20.22
N ALA A 303 13.29 -7.51 -19.73
CA ALA A 303 14.75 -7.58 -19.68
C ALA A 303 15.39 -7.79 -21.06
N ILE A 304 14.62 -8.18 -22.08
CA ILE A 304 15.11 -8.35 -23.45
C ILE A 304 15.34 -7.00 -24.08
N GLN A 305 16.59 -6.70 -24.36
CA GLN A 305 16.98 -5.47 -25.03
C GLN A 305 17.48 -5.77 -26.44
N TYR A 306 17.09 -4.90 -27.38
CA TYR A 306 17.53 -4.97 -28.76
C TYR A 306 18.34 -3.73 -29.13
N HIS A 307 19.36 -3.91 -29.95
CA HIS A 307 20.10 -2.86 -30.63
C HIS A 307 19.85 -2.92 -32.11
N THR A 308 19.49 -1.81 -32.74
CA THR A 308 19.44 -1.69 -34.20
C THR A 308 20.79 -1.19 -34.71
N VAL A 309 21.43 -2.01 -35.50
CA VAL A 309 22.77 -1.75 -36.04
C VAL A 309 22.76 -0.48 -36.90
N ARG A 310 23.70 0.41 -36.64
CA ARG A 310 23.92 1.66 -37.36
C ARG A 310 25.28 1.62 -38.08
N SER A 311 25.50 2.57 -38.98
CA SER A 311 26.81 2.71 -39.64
C SER A 311 27.91 2.91 -38.60
N GLY A 312 28.99 2.15 -38.71
CA GLY A 312 30.12 2.17 -37.77
C GLY A 312 30.00 1.26 -36.55
N ASP A 313 28.88 0.60 -36.37
CA ASP A 313 28.70 -0.34 -35.26
C ASP A 313 29.55 -1.59 -35.46
N THR A 314 30.12 -2.07 -34.36
CA THR A 314 30.80 -3.38 -34.27
C THR A 314 30.24 -4.17 -33.09
N LEU A 315 30.30 -5.50 -33.16
CA LEU A 315 29.87 -6.35 -32.05
C LEU A 315 30.58 -5.97 -30.74
N GLY A 316 31.86 -5.61 -30.79
CA GLY A 316 32.60 -5.18 -29.60
C GLY A 316 32.13 -3.85 -29.02
N ALA A 317 31.80 -2.87 -29.89
CA ALA A 317 31.25 -1.57 -29.45
C ALA A 317 29.86 -1.75 -28.84
N ILE A 318 29.00 -2.54 -29.49
CA ILE A 318 27.65 -2.84 -29.00
C ILE A 318 27.74 -3.57 -27.65
N ALA A 319 28.63 -4.58 -27.51
CA ALA A 319 28.81 -5.32 -26.25
C ALA A 319 29.20 -4.38 -25.10
N ARG A 320 30.16 -3.48 -25.31
CA ARG A 320 30.55 -2.48 -24.29
C ARG A 320 29.38 -1.54 -23.93
N LYS A 321 28.65 -1.05 -24.93
CA LYS A 321 27.51 -0.14 -24.71
C LYS A 321 26.43 -0.74 -23.81
N TYR A 322 26.19 -2.03 -23.92
CA TYR A 322 25.12 -2.73 -23.17
C TYR A 322 25.65 -3.57 -22.00
N GLY A 323 26.93 -3.44 -21.62
CA GLY A 323 27.51 -4.17 -20.49
C GLY A 323 27.45 -5.68 -20.66
N THR A 324 27.60 -6.17 -21.90
CA THR A 324 27.58 -7.60 -22.26
C THR A 324 28.85 -8.02 -23.02
N THR A 325 28.91 -9.24 -23.46
CA THR A 325 30.03 -9.78 -24.24
C THR A 325 29.65 -10.07 -25.69
N VAL A 326 30.65 -10.00 -26.60
CA VAL A 326 30.44 -10.39 -28.01
C VAL A 326 29.92 -11.82 -28.09
N THR A 327 30.47 -12.73 -27.30
CA THR A 327 30.05 -14.15 -27.25
C THR A 327 28.56 -14.24 -26.91
N ARG A 328 28.11 -13.46 -25.92
CA ARG A 328 26.71 -13.47 -25.50
C ARG A 328 25.78 -12.92 -26.58
N ILE A 329 26.17 -11.82 -27.27
CA ILE A 329 25.40 -11.29 -28.39
C ILE A 329 25.32 -12.34 -29.51
N CYS A 330 26.43 -12.99 -29.84
CA CYS A 330 26.44 -14.03 -30.86
C CYS A 330 25.50 -15.20 -30.52
N GLN A 331 25.53 -15.69 -29.30
CA GLN A 331 24.63 -16.76 -28.83
C GLN A 331 23.16 -16.36 -28.91
N LEU A 332 22.82 -15.15 -28.45
CA LEU A 332 21.44 -14.66 -28.44
C LEU A 332 20.85 -14.48 -29.86
N ASN A 333 21.68 -14.28 -30.87
CA ASN A 333 21.26 -13.98 -32.23
C ASN A 333 21.64 -15.10 -33.25
N GLY A 334 22.25 -16.18 -32.82
CA GLY A 334 22.67 -17.26 -33.71
C GLY A 334 23.71 -16.84 -34.77
N ILE A 335 24.57 -15.86 -34.43
CA ILE A 335 25.60 -15.34 -35.35
C ILE A 335 27.02 -15.66 -34.83
N LYS A 336 27.98 -15.61 -35.71
CA LYS A 336 29.41 -15.77 -35.36
C LYS A 336 30.02 -14.41 -35.04
N SER A 337 31.11 -14.39 -34.27
CA SER A 337 31.85 -13.15 -33.95
C SER A 337 32.47 -12.47 -35.20
N THR A 338 32.63 -13.24 -36.26
CA THR A 338 33.11 -12.76 -37.58
C THR A 338 31.98 -12.36 -38.53
N SER A 339 30.71 -12.47 -38.11
CA SER A 339 29.57 -12.13 -38.97
C SER A 339 29.55 -10.65 -39.29
N ILE A 340 29.27 -10.31 -40.54
CA ILE A 340 29.10 -8.93 -41.00
C ILE A 340 27.74 -8.44 -40.52
N LEU A 341 27.72 -7.31 -39.80
CA LEU A 341 26.51 -6.67 -39.35
C LEU A 341 25.90 -5.84 -40.49
N ARG A 342 24.59 -5.93 -40.70
CA ARG A 342 23.88 -5.12 -41.70
C ARG A 342 23.23 -3.93 -41.00
N ILE A 343 23.37 -2.73 -41.59
CA ILE A 343 22.65 -1.54 -41.08
C ILE A 343 21.15 -1.84 -41.05
N GLY A 344 20.49 -1.51 -39.93
CA GLY A 344 19.09 -1.82 -39.66
C GLY A 344 18.84 -3.20 -39.06
N GLN A 345 19.85 -4.07 -38.99
CA GLN A 345 19.72 -5.37 -38.32
C GLN A 345 19.41 -5.17 -36.82
N ARG A 346 18.41 -5.87 -36.30
CA ARG A 346 18.10 -5.90 -34.86
C ARG A 346 18.87 -7.05 -34.21
N LEU A 347 19.68 -6.70 -33.23
CA LEU A 347 20.43 -7.66 -32.42
C LEU A 347 19.89 -7.66 -31.00
N ARG A 348 19.54 -8.83 -30.50
CA ARG A 348 19.26 -9.01 -29.08
C ARG A 348 20.57 -8.88 -28.31
N VAL A 349 20.63 -7.94 -27.35
CA VAL A 349 21.86 -7.62 -26.60
C VAL A 349 21.75 -8.06 -25.12
N ARG A 350 20.53 -8.30 -24.67
CA ARG A 350 20.27 -8.83 -23.33
C ARG A 350 19.06 -9.75 -23.33
#